data_a31c07f487aeecb27ed59bea4c159e6d
#
_entry.id   a31c07f487aeecb27ed59bea4c159e6d
#
_cell.length_a   1.000
_cell.length_b   1.000
_cell.length_c   1.000
_cell.angle_alpha   90.00
_cell.angle_beta   90.00
_cell.angle_gamma   90.00
#
_symmetry.space_group_name_H-M   'P 1'
#
loop_
_entity.id
_entity.type
_entity.pdbx_description
1 polymer ?
#
loop_
_entity_poly.entity_id
_entity_poly.type
_entity_poly.pdbx_seq_one_letter_code
_entity_poly.pdbx_strand_id
1 'polypeptide(L)'
;MWFMYKLMIIIPADIEDPMLNARWPDFLRAAESMPGLLREANARVVTSLFGDQQINMVHELFFETLIVLQEAMQSPDGLIAGQIIQELTQGQMTLLVAEHREDDIDNLRNYQQND
;
A
#
# COMPACT_ATOMS: atom_id res chain seq x y z
N MET A 1 -18.45 -10.76 5.22
CA MET A 1 -17.51 -9.98 4.37
C MET A 1 -17.00 -8.80 5.15
N TRP A 2 -15.73 -8.52 5.03
CA TRP A 2 -15.04 -7.54 5.85
C TRP A 2 -14.39 -6.50 4.95
N PHE A 3 -14.55 -5.21 5.29
CA PHE A 3 -14.12 -4.09 4.47
C PHE A 3 -13.13 -3.21 5.22
N MET A 4 -12.14 -2.75 4.50
CA MET A 4 -11.28 -1.63 4.87
C MET A 4 -10.95 -0.84 3.62
N TYR A 5 -10.28 0.28 3.79
CA TYR A 5 -9.74 1.04 2.67
C TYR A 5 -8.23 1.07 2.79
N LYS A 6 -7.56 1.00 1.67
CA LYS A 6 -6.10 0.92 1.69
C LYS A 6 -5.47 1.85 0.69
N LEU A 7 -4.32 2.36 1.06
CA LEU A 7 -3.42 3.04 0.15
C LEU A 7 -2.42 2.00 -0.34
N MET A 8 -2.38 1.79 -1.65
CA MET A 8 -1.43 0.88 -2.28
C MET A 8 -0.29 1.69 -2.87
N ILE A 9 0.92 1.36 -2.49
CA ILE A 9 2.14 2.01 -2.97
C ILE A 9 2.88 0.98 -3.80
N ILE A 10 2.93 1.21 -5.11
CA ILE A 10 3.57 0.28 -6.04
C ILE A 10 4.90 0.87 -6.46
N ILE A 11 5.98 0.13 -6.18
CA ILE A 11 7.34 0.57 -6.45
C ILE A 11 7.89 -0.22 -7.62
N PRO A 12 8.32 0.47 -8.70
CA PRO A 12 8.83 -0.21 -9.89
C PRO A 12 10.18 -0.88 -9.64
N ALA A 13 10.50 -1.86 -10.47
CA ALA A 13 11.71 -2.66 -10.32
C ALA A 13 13.00 -1.90 -10.63
N ASP A 14 12.92 -0.78 -11.35
CA ASP A 14 14.10 0.01 -11.72
C ASP A 14 14.58 0.96 -10.63
N ILE A 15 13.93 0.98 -9.47
CA ILE A 15 14.42 1.72 -8.32
C ILE A 15 15.58 0.93 -7.70
N GLU A 16 16.73 1.59 -7.55
CA GLU A 16 17.94 0.94 -7.07
C GLU A 16 17.81 0.54 -5.59
N ASP A 17 18.14 -0.71 -5.28
CA ASP A 17 18.04 -1.27 -3.93
C ASP A 17 18.80 -0.47 -2.88
N PRO A 18 20.02 0.04 -3.12
CA PRO A 18 20.72 0.82 -2.09
C PRO A 18 19.96 2.07 -1.66
N MET A 19 19.35 2.80 -2.60
CA MET A 19 18.56 3.99 -2.27
C MET A 19 17.32 3.62 -1.50
N LEU A 20 16.61 2.58 -1.96
CA LEU A 20 15.42 2.07 -1.31
C LEU A 20 15.71 1.63 0.11
N ASN A 21 16.76 0.84 0.30
CA ASN A 21 17.12 0.32 1.61
C ASN A 21 17.57 1.43 2.57
N ALA A 22 18.24 2.47 2.07
CA ALA A 22 18.74 3.55 2.91
C ALA A 22 17.61 4.40 3.51
N ARG A 23 16.53 4.64 2.75
CA ARG A 23 15.46 5.56 3.14
C ARG A 23 14.18 4.85 3.55
N TRP A 24 14.07 3.55 3.30
CA TRP A 24 12.85 2.80 3.59
C TRP A 24 12.47 2.83 5.09
N PRO A 25 13.42 2.68 6.04
CA PRO A 25 13.05 2.79 7.46
C PRO A 25 12.48 4.15 7.84
N ASP A 26 12.94 5.23 7.22
CA ASP A 26 12.40 6.57 7.47
C ASP A 26 10.95 6.67 6.97
N PHE A 27 10.70 6.11 5.80
CA PHE A 27 9.34 6.04 5.25
C PHE A 27 8.42 5.25 6.19
N LEU A 28 8.85 4.07 6.63
CA LEU A 28 8.04 3.23 7.52
C LEU A 28 7.71 3.95 8.83
N ARG A 29 8.69 4.66 9.40
CA ARG A 29 8.48 5.39 10.64
C ARG A 29 7.39 6.45 10.48
N ALA A 30 7.44 7.21 9.40
CA ALA A 30 6.43 8.22 9.12
C ALA A 30 5.07 7.59 8.81
N ALA A 31 5.05 6.54 8.00
CA ALA A 31 3.81 5.85 7.63
C ALA A 31 3.13 5.25 8.86
N GLU A 32 3.89 4.61 9.73
CA GLU A 32 3.36 3.99 10.94
C GLU A 32 2.82 5.02 11.94
N SER A 33 3.20 6.27 11.82
CA SER A 33 2.71 7.37 12.66
C SER A 33 1.47 8.04 12.09
N MET A 34 1.00 7.64 10.91
CA MET A 34 -0.20 8.21 10.31
C MET A 34 -1.43 7.89 11.19
N PRO A 35 -2.26 8.91 11.49
CA PRO A 35 -3.42 8.68 12.35
C PRO A 35 -4.42 7.75 11.69
N GLY A 36 -4.96 6.82 12.46
CA GLY A 36 -5.98 5.87 12.00
C GLY A 36 -5.43 4.67 11.25
N LEU A 37 -4.12 4.53 11.11
CA LEU A 37 -3.55 3.35 10.51
C LEU A 37 -3.86 2.12 11.36
N LEU A 38 -4.47 1.11 10.74
CA LEU A 38 -4.84 -0.13 11.42
C LEU A 38 -3.82 -1.23 11.20
N ARG A 39 -3.27 -1.30 9.99
CA ARG A 39 -2.43 -2.41 9.58
C ARG A 39 -1.59 -1.97 8.39
N GLU A 40 -0.41 -2.57 8.25
CA GLU A 40 0.35 -2.43 7.01
C GLU A 40 0.77 -3.80 6.51
N ALA A 41 0.96 -3.91 5.21
CA ALA A 41 1.39 -5.13 4.56
C ALA A 41 2.38 -4.80 3.46
N ASN A 42 3.30 -5.72 3.23
CA ASN A 42 4.32 -5.56 2.20
C ASN A 42 4.43 -6.86 1.40
N ALA A 43 4.44 -6.74 0.08
CA ALA A 43 4.65 -7.88 -0.79
C ALA A 43 5.80 -7.56 -1.75
N ARG A 44 6.85 -8.37 -1.71
CA ARG A 44 7.94 -8.27 -2.68
C ARG A 44 7.63 -9.18 -3.85
N VAL A 45 7.73 -8.62 -5.05
CA VAL A 45 7.48 -9.40 -6.27
C VAL A 45 8.68 -10.32 -6.52
N VAL A 46 8.43 -11.61 -6.58
CA VAL A 46 9.45 -12.63 -6.79
C VAL A 46 9.67 -12.84 -8.28
N THR A 47 8.57 -12.94 -9.04
CA THR A 47 8.65 -13.14 -10.47
C THR A 47 7.38 -12.63 -11.14
N SER A 48 7.51 -12.19 -12.38
CA SER A 48 6.38 -11.81 -13.21
C SER A 48 6.07 -12.97 -14.17
N LEU A 49 4.83 -13.44 -14.11
CA LEU A 49 4.41 -14.56 -14.97
C LEU A 49 3.89 -14.07 -16.31
N PHE A 50 3.37 -12.85 -16.36
CA PHE A 50 2.76 -12.30 -17.57
C PHE A 50 2.65 -10.80 -17.43
N GLY A 51 2.79 -10.06 -18.55
CA GLY A 51 2.65 -8.62 -18.57
C GLY A 51 3.99 -7.90 -18.61
N ASP A 52 3.95 -6.62 -19.03
CA ASP A 52 5.14 -5.81 -19.23
C ASP A 52 5.59 -5.06 -17.99
N GLN A 53 4.75 -5.01 -16.96
CA GLN A 53 5.03 -4.26 -15.75
C GLN A 53 6.10 -4.94 -14.91
N GLN A 54 7.18 -4.20 -14.63
CA GLN A 54 8.23 -4.66 -13.74
C GLN A 54 8.07 -3.96 -12.40
N ILE A 55 7.67 -4.71 -11.39
CA ILE A 55 7.36 -4.20 -10.05
C ILE A 55 8.30 -4.83 -9.04
N ASN A 56 8.88 -3.98 -8.17
CA ASN A 56 9.72 -4.43 -7.06
C ASN A 56 8.86 -4.91 -5.90
N MET A 57 7.97 -4.03 -5.42
CA MET A 57 7.15 -4.35 -4.27
C MET A 57 5.84 -3.56 -4.29
N VAL A 58 4.87 -4.07 -3.53
CA VAL A 58 3.63 -3.37 -3.22
C VAL A 58 3.55 -3.23 -1.71
N HIS A 59 3.44 -2.01 -1.22
CA HIS A 59 3.26 -1.72 0.20
C HIS A 59 1.86 -1.17 0.42
N GLU A 60 1.16 -1.65 1.45
CA GLU A 60 -0.23 -1.31 1.65
C GLU A 60 -0.47 -0.81 3.08
N LEU A 61 -1.21 0.29 3.19
CA LEU A 61 -1.58 0.90 4.46
C LEU A 61 -3.09 0.86 4.59
N PHE A 62 -3.59 0.26 5.68
CA PHE A 62 -5.02 -0.03 5.84
C PHE A 62 -5.66 0.89 6.86
N PHE A 63 -6.86 1.38 6.50
CA PHE A 63 -7.66 2.31 7.32
C PHE A 63 -9.11 1.83 7.36
N GLU A 64 -9.83 2.19 8.43
CA GLU A 64 -11.20 1.74 8.61
C GLU A 64 -12.15 2.32 7.57
N THR A 65 -12.00 3.60 7.25
CA THR A 65 -12.88 4.29 6.31
C THR A 65 -12.07 5.10 5.31
N LEU A 66 -12.71 5.46 4.20
CA LEU A 66 -12.09 6.33 3.19
C LEU A 66 -11.74 7.69 3.76
N ILE A 67 -12.62 8.26 4.60
CA ILE A 67 -12.37 9.57 5.20
C ILE A 67 -11.14 9.52 6.12
N VAL A 68 -11.01 8.47 6.93
CA VAL A 68 -9.85 8.31 7.81
C VAL A 68 -8.57 8.20 6.98
N LEU A 69 -8.61 7.45 5.88
CA LEU A 69 -7.47 7.34 4.97
C LEU A 69 -7.09 8.70 4.40
N GLN A 70 -8.07 9.46 3.91
CA GLN A 70 -7.81 10.77 3.32
C GLN A 70 -7.24 11.75 4.35
N GLU A 71 -7.77 11.75 5.57
CA GLU A 71 -7.26 12.58 6.66
C GLU A 71 -5.84 12.19 7.04
N ALA A 72 -5.55 10.88 7.07
CA ALA A 72 -4.22 10.38 7.38
C ALA A 72 -3.19 10.85 6.33
N MET A 73 -3.55 10.84 5.06
CA MET A 73 -2.66 11.32 3.99
C MET A 73 -2.36 12.82 4.12
N GLN A 74 -3.29 13.60 4.66
CA GLN A 74 -3.14 15.04 4.82
C GLN A 74 -2.53 15.42 6.17
N SER A 75 -2.34 14.46 7.07
CA SER A 75 -1.72 14.69 8.37
C SER A 75 -0.23 15.03 8.20
N PRO A 76 0.41 15.65 9.22
CA PRO A 76 1.85 15.90 9.15
C PRO A 76 2.67 14.66 8.84
N ASP A 77 2.36 13.53 9.48
CA ASP A 77 3.09 12.29 9.23
C ASP A 77 2.81 11.73 7.83
N GLY A 78 1.57 11.87 7.35
CA GLY A 78 1.21 11.48 5.99
C GLY A 78 1.95 12.29 4.94
N LEU A 79 2.08 13.59 5.15
CA LEU A 79 2.82 14.47 4.23
C LEU A 79 4.31 14.12 4.23
N ILE A 80 4.87 13.82 5.40
CA ILE A 80 6.29 13.39 5.50
C ILE A 80 6.49 12.06 4.78
N ALA A 81 5.62 11.09 5.01
CA ALA A 81 5.70 9.79 4.35
C ALA A 81 5.61 9.94 2.83
N GLY A 82 4.68 10.77 2.36
CA GLY A 82 4.53 11.05 0.93
C GLY A 82 5.77 11.68 0.32
N GLN A 83 6.38 12.62 1.02
CA GLN A 83 7.60 13.27 0.56
C GLN A 83 8.76 12.27 0.46
N ILE A 84 8.92 11.42 1.48
CA ILE A 84 10.00 10.43 1.51
C ILE A 84 9.83 9.43 0.36
N ILE A 85 8.61 8.90 0.17
CA ILE A 85 8.38 7.91 -0.88
C ILE A 85 8.57 8.52 -2.27
N GLN A 86 8.22 9.78 -2.44
CA GLN A 86 8.42 10.49 -3.70
C GLN A 86 9.91 10.70 -3.99
N GLU A 87 10.68 11.11 -2.99
CA GLU A 87 12.14 11.29 -3.14
C GLU A 87 12.82 9.95 -3.42
N LEU A 88 12.47 8.94 -2.65
CA LEU A 88 13.06 7.61 -2.72
C LEU A 88 12.83 6.95 -4.08
N THR A 89 11.67 7.17 -4.68
CA THR A 89 11.32 6.59 -5.98
C THR A 89 11.51 7.57 -7.14
N GLN A 90 11.94 8.79 -6.85
CA GLN A 90 12.07 9.86 -7.86
C GLN A 90 10.74 10.11 -8.59
N GLY A 91 9.64 9.97 -7.85
CA GLY A 91 8.29 10.16 -8.38
C GLY A 91 7.76 9.02 -9.24
N GLN A 92 8.46 7.89 -9.27
CA GLN A 92 8.07 6.77 -10.13
C GLN A 92 7.13 5.78 -9.48
N MET A 93 6.78 5.98 -8.20
CA MET A 93 5.80 5.15 -7.54
C MET A 93 4.40 5.35 -8.14
N THR A 94 3.56 4.34 -8.01
CA THR A 94 2.13 4.44 -8.31
C THR A 94 1.38 4.37 -6.99
N LEU A 95 0.48 5.33 -6.77
CA LEU A 95 -0.36 5.37 -5.57
C LEU A 95 -1.80 5.11 -5.98
N LEU A 96 -2.42 4.12 -5.35
CA LEU A 96 -3.81 3.77 -5.58
C LEU A 96 -4.55 3.71 -4.25
N VAL A 97 -5.79 4.18 -4.25
CA VAL A 97 -6.70 3.99 -3.12
C VAL A 97 -7.69 2.91 -3.52
N ALA A 98 -7.82 1.89 -2.70
CA ALA A 98 -8.66 0.74 -3.01
C ALA A 98 -9.56 0.39 -1.83
N GLU A 99 -10.75 -0.07 -2.14
CA GLU A 99 -11.60 -0.74 -1.17
C GLU A 99 -11.09 -2.16 -1.01
N HIS A 100 -10.72 -2.51 0.21
CA HIS A 100 -10.19 -3.83 0.53
C HIS A 100 -11.30 -4.70 1.09
N ARG A 101 -11.56 -5.81 0.42
CA ARG A 101 -12.59 -6.76 0.83
C ARG A 101 -11.94 -8.11 1.10
N GLU A 102 -12.25 -8.68 2.25
CA GLU A 102 -11.80 -10.01 2.62
C GLU A 102 -12.96 -10.84 3.08
N ASP A 103 -12.90 -12.11 2.75
CA ASP A 103 -13.81 -13.10 3.30
C ASP A 103 -13.13 -14.46 3.20
N ASP A 104 -13.57 -15.42 4.01
CA ASP A 104 -13.03 -16.75 3.87
C ASP A 104 -13.66 -17.46 2.66
N ILE A 105 -13.03 -18.53 2.23
CA ILE A 105 -13.44 -19.22 1.01
C ILE A 105 -14.85 -19.82 1.14
N ASP A 106 -15.23 -20.22 2.33
CA ASP A 106 -16.56 -20.80 2.54
C ASP A 106 -17.65 -19.75 2.36
N ASN A 107 -17.43 -18.54 2.87
CA ASN A 107 -18.37 -17.44 2.67
C ASN A 107 -18.43 -17.01 1.21
N LEU A 108 -17.31 -16.98 0.51
CA LEU A 108 -17.29 -16.66 -0.91
C LEU A 108 -18.08 -17.67 -1.72
N ARG A 109 -17.98 -18.96 -1.37
CA ARG A 109 -18.76 -20.00 -2.02
C ARG A 109 -20.26 -19.82 -1.77
N ASN A 110 -20.64 -19.42 -0.56
CA ASN A 110 -22.03 -19.16 -0.23
C ASN A 110 -22.61 -18.02 -1.08
N TYR A 111 -21.85 -16.95 -1.28
CA TYR A 111 -22.26 -15.85 -2.17
C TYR A 111 -22.49 -16.34 -3.60
N GLN A 112 -21.60 -17.16 -4.10
CA GLN A 112 -21.71 -17.70 -5.45
C GLN A 112 -22.90 -18.63 -5.60
N GLN A 113 -23.24 -19.39 -4.57
CA GLN A 113 -24.38 -20.32 -4.60
C GLN A 113 -25.72 -19.59 -4.54
N ASN A 114 -25.77 -18.39 -3.98
CA ASN A 114 -27.01 -17.63 -3.82
C ASN A 114 -27.35 -16.81 -5.06
N ASP A 115 -26.47 -16.76 -6.02
CA ASP A 115 -26.73 -16.10 -7.30
C ASP A 115 -27.49 -17.03 -8.24
#